data_d6e809c3bb73e760e8ae6d88be1b0c1c
#
_entry.id   d6e809c3bb73e760e8ae6d88be1b0c1c
#
_cell.length_a   1.000
_cell.length_b   1.000
_cell.length_c   1.000
_cell.angle_alpha   90.00
_cell.angle_beta   90.00
_cell.angle_gamma   90.00
#
_symmetry.space_group_name_H-M   'P 1'
#
loop_
_entity.id
_entity.type
_entity.pdbx_description
1 polymer ?
#
loop_
_entity_poly.entity_id
_entity_poly.type
_entity_poly.pdbx_seq_one_letter_code
_entity_poly.pdbx_strand_id
1 'polypeptide(L)'
;MKKYLKTDEWNIIEDSFQADRMRWSESIFSLGNGRFGQRGYFEEPYSSDSYRGTFVAGITFLDKTRVNWWKNGFPQFYTRIPNAPEWNRISLRLIDEELDLAQWDVDSFNRRLDMKAGISYRD
;
A
#
# COMPACT_ATOMS: atom_id res chain seq x y z
N MET A 1 17.15 -15.83 -4.03
CA MET A 1 16.30 -14.98 -3.17
C MET A 1 15.29 -15.88 -2.45
N LYS A 2 15.24 -15.85 -1.12
CA LYS A 2 14.31 -16.72 -0.38
C LYS A 2 12.89 -16.25 -0.65
N LYS A 3 11.99 -17.17 -1.04
CA LYS A 3 10.57 -16.87 -1.28
C LYS A 3 9.93 -16.57 0.08
N TYR A 4 9.40 -15.36 0.27
CA TYR A 4 8.76 -14.93 1.53
C TYR A 4 7.23 -14.99 1.47
N LEU A 5 6.67 -15.16 0.28
CA LEU A 5 5.25 -15.34 0.07
C LEU A 5 4.94 -16.81 -0.24
N LYS A 6 3.85 -17.30 0.32
CA LYS A 6 3.23 -18.57 -0.02
C LYS A 6 2.04 -18.30 -0.95
N THR A 7 1.74 -19.23 -1.83
CA THR A 7 0.62 -19.12 -2.76
C THR A 7 -0.07 -20.46 -2.90
N ASP A 8 -1.39 -20.43 -2.98
CA ASP A 8 -2.20 -21.53 -3.50
C ASP A 8 -2.97 -21.05 -4.75
N GLU A 9 -4.02 -21.75 -5.13
CA GLU A 9 -4.79 -21.42 -6.35
C GLU A 9 -5.37 -20.01 -6.33
N TRP A 10 -5.83 -19.54 -5.17
CA TRP A 10 -6.55 -18.28 -5.03
C TRP A 10 -5.99 -17.34 -3.96
N ASN A 11 -5.02 -17.79 -3.19
CA ASN A 11 -4.48 -17.00 -2.09
C ASN A 11 -3.01 -16.65 -2.29
N ILE A 12 -2.68 -15.43 -1.88
CA ILE A 12 -1.32 -14.98 -1.63
C ILE A 12 -1.21 -14.76 -0.13
N ILE A 13 -0.20 -15.37 0.50
CA ILE A 13 -0.04 -15.40 1.96
C ILE A 13 1.35 -14.90 2.32
N GLU A 14 1.39 -13.94 3.24
CA GLU A 14 2.59 -13.48 3.92
C GLU A 14 2.44 -13.84 5.40
N ASP A 15 3.22 -14.81 5.86
CA ASP A 15 3.11 -15.42 7.19
C ASP A 15 4.20 -14.97 8.16
N SER A 16 4.87 -13.88 7.83
CA SER A 16 5.85 -13.26 8.71
C SER A 16 6.01 -11.79 8.36
N PHE A 17 6.18 -10.95 9.36
CA PHE A 17 6.46 -9.54 9.16
C PHE A 17 7.85 -9.33 8.51
N GLN A 18 7.89 -8.66 7.37
CA GLN A 18 9.10 -8.42 6.58
C GLN A 18 9.25 -6.92 6.29
N ALA A 19 9.87 -6.20 7.21
CA ALA A 19 10.03 -4.75 7.10
C ALA A 19 10.76 -4.31 5.81
N ASP A 20 11.78 -5.07 5.39
CA ASP A 20 12.54 -4.82 4.15
C ASP A 20 11.76 -5.12 2.87
N ARG A 21 10.60 -5.75 2.97
CA ARG A 21 9.71 -6.12 1.86
C ARG A 21 8.43 -5.31 1.81
N MET A 22 8.23 -4.40 2.75
CA MET A 22 6.96 -3.70 2.94
C MET A 22 6.43 -3.07 1.65
N ARG A 23 7.24 -2.34 0.89
CA ARG A 23 6.80 -1.74 -0.38
C ARG A 23 6.31 -2.73 -1.43
N TRP A 24 6.93 -3.92 -1.47
CA TRP A 24 6.51 -4.98 -2.39
C TRP A 24 5.21 -5.62 -1.91
N SER A 25 5.13 -5.92 -0.64
CA SER A 25 3.91 -6.43 -0.02
C SER A 25 2.74 -5.47 -0.19
N GLU A 26 2.93 -4.17 0.02
CA GLU A 26 1.91 -3.16 -0.26
C GLU A 26 1.38 -3.20 -1.69
N SER A 27 2.26 -3.47 -2.67
CA SER A 27 1.84 -3.58 -4.07
C SER A 27 1.07 -4.87 -4.33
N ILE A 28 1.55 -5.99 -3.77
CA ILE A 28 0.97 -7.31 -3.99
C ILE A 28 -0.41 -7.43 -3.33
N PHE A 29 -0.57 -6.89 -2.13
CA PHE A 29 -1.81 -6.91 -1.36
C PHE A 29 -2.74 -5.73 -1.67
N SER A 30 -2.54 -5.05 -2.79
CA SER A 30 -3.43 -3.96 -3.24
C SER A 30 -4.81 -4.48 -3.58
N LEU A 31 -5.83 -3.68 -3.25
CA LEU A 31 -7.22 -3.96 -3.55
C LEU A 31 -7.85 -2.82 -4.36
N GLY A 32 -8.83 -3.15 -5.19
CA GLY A 32 -9.58 -2.16 -5.95
C GLY A 32 -10.88 -2.72 -6.50
N ASN A 33 -11.86 -1.85 -6.67
CA ASN A 33 -13.20 -2.20 -7.19
C ASN A 33 -13.58 -1.42 -8.46
N GLY A 34 -12.60 -0.81 -9.12
CA GLY A 34 -12.80 0.02 -10.30
C GLY A 34 -13.19 1.48 -10.01
N ARG A 35 -13.60 1.81 -8.77
CA ARG A 35 -13.87 3.18 -8.31
C ARG A 35 -12.89 3.64 -7.25
N PHE A 36 -12.51 2.76 -6.37
CA PHE A 36 -11.53 2.98 -5.32
C PHE A 36 -10.43 1.96 -5.47
N GLY A 37 -9.22 2.36 -5.13
CA GLY A 37 -8.08 1.47 -5.03
C GLY A 37 -7.22 1.88 -3.85
N GLN A 38 -6.63 0.90 -3.18
CA GLN A 38 -5.65 1.14 -2.16
C GLN A 38 -4.52 0.13 -2.23
N ARG A 39 -3.34 0.57 -1.86
CA ARG A 39 -2.22 -0.33 -1.65
C ARG A 39 -2.42 -1.08 -0.33
N GLY A 40 -1.82 -2.25 -0.21
CA GLY A 40 -1.93 -3.08 0.99
C GLY A 40 -1.03 -2.60 2.13
N TYR A 41 -1.16 -1.32 2.52
CA TYR A 41 -0.47 -0.78 3.70
C TYR A 41 -1.24 -1.12 4.99
N PHE A 42 -0.59 -0.96 6.12
CA PHE A 42 -1.20 -1.20 7.43
C PHE A 42 -2.17 -0.07 7.79
N GLU A 43 -3.24 -0.42 8.48
CA GLU A 43 -4.20 0.53 9.03
C GLU A 43 -3.58 1.33 10.18
N GLU A 44 -2.73 0.70 10.97
CA GLU A 44 -2.00 1.31 12.08
C GLU A 44 -0.83 2.17 11.58
N PRO A 45 -0.32 3.07 12.43
CA PRO A 45 0.92 3.78 12.15
C PRO A 45 2.08 2.84 11.87
N TYR A 46 2.85 3.18 10.86
CA TYR A 46 4.09 2.51 10.49
C TYR A 46 5.06 3.57 9.99
N SER A 47 6.03 3.95 10.83
CA SER A 47 6.95 5.05 10.56
C SER A 47 8.14 4.68 9.68
N SER A 48 8.32 3.39 9.35
CA SER A 48 9.41 2.93 8.51
C SER A 48 9.04 2.98 7.02
N ASP A 49 9.82 2.34 6.17
CA ASP A 49 9.72 2.41 4.71
C ASP A 49 8.40 1.84 4.18
N SER A 50 7.53 2.71 3.70
CA SER A 50 6.19 2.42 3.22
C SER A 50 5.85 3.29 2.01
N TYR A 51 5.00 2.80 1.14
CA TYR A 51 4.50 3.53 -0.02
C TYR A 51 2.97 3.51 -0.05
N ARG A 52 2.39 4.13 0.96
CA ARG A 52 0.94 4.22 1.13
C ARG A 52 0.28 4.88 -0.07
N GLY A 53 -0.89 4.42 -0.44
CA GLY A 53 -1.63 5.01 -1.54
C GLY A 53 -3.08 4.57 -1.55
N THR A 54 -3.96 5.57 -1.62
CA THR A 54 -5.39 5.43 -1.84
C THR A 54 -5.78 6.26 -3.04
N PHE A 55 -6.62 5.73 -3.90
CA PHE A 55 -6.94 6.35 -5.18
C PHE A 55 -8.44 6.29 -5.44
N VAL A 56 -8.97 7.35 -6.04
CA VAL A 56 -10.35 7.43 -6.48
C VAL A 56 -10.38 7.62 -7.99
N ALA A 57 -11.10 6.75 -8.69
CA ALA A 57 -11.23 6.81 -10.14
C ALA A 57 -11.89 8.13 -10.58
N GLY A 58 -11.37 8.72 -11.63
CA GLY A 58 -11.86 9.97 -12.20
C GLY A 58 -11.38 11.23 -11.47
N ILE A 59 -10.70 11.12 -10.34
CA ILE A 59 -10.06 12.27 -9.70
C ILE A 59 -8.65 12.37 -10.23
N THR A 60 -8.38 13.45 -10.96
CA THR A 60 -7.09 13.70 -11.59
C THR A 60 -6.60 15.10 -11.30
N PHE A 61 -5.30 15.26 -11.33
CA PHE A 61 -4.60 16.53 -11.18
C PHE A 61 -3.72 16.78 -12.40
N LEU A 62 -3.83 17.97 -12.97
CA LEU A 62 -3.01 18.40 -14.08
C LEU A 62 -1.69 18.96 -13.56
N ASP A 63 -0.58 18.35 -13.95
CA ASP A 63 0.76 18.78 -13.56
C ASP A 63 1.58 19.17 -14.80
N LYS A 64 2.50 20.11 -14.63
CA LYS A 64 3.39 20.56 -15.70
C LYS A 64 4.53 19.56 -15.87
N THR A 65 4.82 19.19 -17.11
CA THR A 65 5.96 18.35 -17.42
C THR A 65 7.26 19.06 -17.02
N ARG A 66 8.03 18.43 -16.14
CA ARG A 66 9.33 18.93 -15.67
C ARG A 66 10.44 18.10 -16.29
N VAL A 67 10.90 18.50 -17.46
CA VAL A 67 12.06 17.89 -18.10
C VAL A 67 13.15 18.95 -18.26
N ASN A 68 14.40 18.60 -18.00
CA ASN A 68 15.54 19.52 -18.13
C ASN A 68 15.91 19.80 -19.59
N TRP A 69 15.34 19.04 -20.50
CA TRP A 69 15.55 19.17 -21.93
C TRP A 69 14.24 18.93 -22.67
N TRP A 70 14.04 19.67 -23.74
CA TRP A 70 12.87 19.55 -24.59
C TRP A 70 13.11 18.49 -25.67
N LYS A 71 12.15 17.59 -25.84
CA LYS A 71 12.13 16.62 -26.92
C LYS A 71 10.76 16.64 -27.60
N ASN A 72 10.76 16.59 -28.92
CA ASN A 72 9.52 16.53 -29.68
C ASN A 72 8.64 15.36 -29.22
N GLY A 73 7.37 15.63 -28.99
CA GLY A 73 6.40 14.65 -28.52
C GLY A 73 6.14 14.63 -27.02
N PHE A 74 6.87 15.37 -26.22
CA PHE A 74 6.53 15.55 -24.80
C PHE A 74 5.38 16.54 -24.64
N PRO A 75 4.28 16.19 -23.96
CA PRO A 75 3.20 17.12 -23.66
C PRO A 75 3.69 18.17 -22.65
N GLN A 76 3.16 19.40 -22.73
CA GLN A 76 3.45 20.44 -21.73
C GLN A 76 2.89 20.10 -20.36
N PHE A 77 1.79 19.36 -20.32
CA PHE A 77 1.12 18.93 -19.12
C PHE A 77 0.84 17.43 -19.18
N TYR A 78 0.82 16.79 -18.04
CA TYR A 78 0.37 15.42 -17.88
C TYR A 78 -0.62 15.33 -16.72
N THR A 79 -1.45 14.34 -16.78
CA THR A 79 -2.44 14.07 -15.73
C THR A 79 -1.89 13.04 -14.77
N ARG A 80 -1.97 13.29 -13.47
CA ARG A 80 -1.71 12.30 -12.43
C ARG A 80 -2.90 12.11 -11.52
N ILE A 81 -2.98 10.93 -10.94
CA ILE A 81 -3.97 10.59 -9.92
C ILE A 81 -3.35 10.96 -8.57
N PRO A 82 -3.93 11.92 -7.81
CA PRO A 82 -3.48 12.23 -6.47
C PRO A 82 -3.85 11.13 -5.48
N ASN A 83 -3.10 11.00 -4.40
CA ASN A 83 -3.53 10.22 -3.26
C ASN A 83 -4.79 10.84 -2.63
N ALA A 84 -5.77 10.01 -2.37
CA ALA A 84 -6.91 10.36 -1.53
C ALA A 84 -6.53 10.21 -0.04
N PRO A 85 -7.32 10.76 0.88
CA PRO A 85 -7.17 10.49 2.31
C PRO A 85 -7.21 8.99 2.62
N GLU A 86 -6.46 8.57 3.62
CA GLU A 86 -6.47 7.19 4.11
C GLU A 86 -7.78 6.95 4.89
N TRP A 87 -8.72 6.20 4.31
CA TRP A 87 -10.03 5.95 4.91
C TRP A 87 -10.05 4.80 5.92
N ASN A 88 -9.01 3.96 5.96
CA ASN A 88 -8.90 2.82 6.86
C ASN A 88 -7.88 3.03 7.98
N ARG A 89 -7.39 4.26 8.18
CA ARG A 89 -6.39 4.55 9.20
C ARG A 89 -6.98 4.40 10.60
N ILE A 90 -6.32 3.61 11.43
CA ILE A 90 -6.61 3.43 12.85
C ILE A 90 -5.40 3.95 13.63
N SER A 91 -5.63 4.82 14.61
CA SER A 91 -4.62 5.24 15.56
C SER A 91 -4.95 4.64 16.92
N LEU A 92 -4.04 3.85 17.45
CA LEU A 92 -4.15 3.23 18.76
C LEU A 92 -3.11 3.87 19.69
N ARG A 93 -3.57 4.33 20.83
CA ARG A 93 -2.70 4.86 21.88
C ARG A 93 -2.87 4.03 23.14
N LEU A 94 -1.77 3.54 23.68
CA LEU A 94 -1.73 2.82 24.93
C LEU A 94 -1.07 3.72 25.97
N ILE A 95 -1.86 4.24 26.93
CA ILE A 95 -1.42 5.24 27.91
C ILE A 95 -0.95 6.51 27.16
N ASP A 96 0.35 6.75 27.07
CA ASP A 96 0.94 7.92 26.41
C ASP A 96 1.71 7.58 25.12
N GLU A 97 1.78 6.29 24.76
CA GLU A 97 2.49 5.81 23.57
C GLU A 97 1.54 5.48 22.42
N GLU A 98 1.82 6.00 21.24
CA GLU A 98 1.11 5.61 20.02
C GLU A 98 1.70 4.31 19.49
N LEU A 99 0.84 3.36 19.14
CA LEU A 99 1.26 2.12 18.50
C LEU A 99 1.89 2.43 17.13
N ASP A 100 3.13 1.99 16.95
CA ASP A 100 3.85 2.08 15.69
C ASP A 100 4.52 0.73 15.40
N LEU A 101 4.02 0.03 14.40
CA LEU A 101 4.52 -1.30 14.02
C LEU A 101 6.00 -1.32 13.59
N ALA A 102 6.59 -0.17 13.31
CA ALA A 102 8.02 -0.07 13.01
C ALA A 102 8.91 -0.06 14.26
N GLN A 103 8.32 0.20 15.43
CA GLN A 103 9.03 0.37 16.69
C GLN A 103 8.73 -0.72 17.73
N TRP A 104 7.66 -1.49 17.49
CA TRP A 104 7.19 -2.53 18.38
C TRP A 104 7.59 -3.91 17.85
N ASP A 105 7.84 -4.83 18.76
CA ASP A 105 8.08 -6.23 18.39
C ASP A 105 6.77 -6.87 17.92
N VAL A 106 6.85 -7.58 16.81
CA VAL A 106 5.70 -8.28 16.21
C VAL A 106 5.85 -9.77 16.49
N ASP A 107 5.11 -10.28 17.45
CA ASP A 107 5.16 -11.69 17.87
C ASP A 107 4.61 -12.65 16.82
N SER A 108 3.54 -12.24 16.15
CA SER A 108 2.91 -13.01 15.08
C SER A 108 2.38 -12.09 13.99
N PHE A 109 2.41 -12.56 12.76
CA PHE A 109 1.90 -11.82 11.62
C PHE A 109 1.41 -12.80 10.56
N ASN A 110 0.20 -12.57 10.10
CA ASN A 110 -0.34 -13.25 8.93
C ASN A 110 -1.16 -12.26 8.10
N ARG A 111 -0.87 -12.19 6.81
CA ARG A 111 -1.66 -11.45 5.85
C ARG A 111 -1.98 -12.34 4.67
N ARG A 112 -3.25 -12.37 4.27
CA ARG A 112 -3.74 -13.21 3.17
C ARG A 112 -4.64 -12.40 2.25
N LEU A 113 -4.32 -12.44 0.97
CA LEU A 113 -5.18 -11.93 -0.10
C LEU A 113 -5.91 -13.11 -0.73
N ASP A 114 -7.22 -13.14 -0.58
CA ASP A 114 -8.11 -14.03 -1.30
C ASP A 114 -8.54 -13.37 -2.62
N MET A 115 -7.90 -13.78 -3.71
CA MET A 115 -8.14 -13.19 -5.03
C MET A 115 -9.51 -13.57 -5.60
N LYS A 116 -10.07 -14.70 -5.18
CA LYS A 116 -11.40 -15.13 -5.62
C LYS A 116 -12.50 -14.29 -4.99
N ALA A 117 -12.37 -13.99 -3.71
CA ALA A 117 -13.32 -13.16 -2.98
C ALA A 117 -13.03 -11.66 -3.11
N GLY A 118 -11.79 -11.28 -3.49
CA GLY A 118 -11.33 -9.88 -3.51
C GLY A 118 -11.21 -9.29 -2.12
N ILE A 119 -10.78 -10.10 -1.13
CA ILE A 119 -10.70 -9.70 0.28
C ILE A 119 -9.27 -9.90 0.78
N SER A 120 -8.75 -8.93 1.51
CA SER A 120 -7.52 -9.04 2.27
C SER A 120 -7.84 -9.26 3.76
N TYR A 121 -7.18 -10.23 4.35
CA TYR A 121 -7.25 -10.55 5.78
C TYR A 121 -5.88 -10.29 6.41
N ARG A 122 -5.89 -9.87 7.68
CA ARG A 122 -4.68 -9.72 8.47
C ARG A 122 -4.97 -10.07 9.94
N ASP A 123 -4.07 -10.85 10.53
CA ASP A 123 -4.05 -11.24 11.94
C ASP A 123 -2.68 -10.88 12.56
#